data_55695f768a34a6d53e7933eba373d5cb
#
_entry.id   55695f768a34a6d53e7933eba373d5cb
#
_cell.length_a   1.000
_cell.length_b   1.000
_cell.length_c   1.000
_cell.angle_alpha   90.00
_cell.angle_beta   90.00
_cell.angle_gamma   90.00
#
_symmetry.space_group_name_H-M   'P 1'
#
loop_
_entity.id
_entity.type
_entity.pdbx_description
1 polymer ?
#
loop_
_entity_poly.entity_id
_entity_poly.type
_entity_poly.pdbx_seq_one_letter_code
_entity_poly.pdbx_strand_id
1 'polypeptide(L)'
;ICKSYFNLSTTYSRDQENNEFAFMKLQYFIDEFPNSTFIAETEEMLQLLRERKAQKVYETGRLYLKLKEYDSAIIYFNDVVENYYDTQFSDKARVSIIFFYMLQDKTDDAKKYYEINENKFQDDSIKKEAEEILFHYNDASSWIKNKIRLYK
;
A
#
# COMPACT_ATOMS: atom_id res chain seq x y z
N ILE A 1 -3.65 0.42 29.17
CA ILE A 1 -4.00 1.67 28.50
C ILE A 1 -3.75 1.56 26.98
N CYS A 2 -2.52 1.24 26.50
CA CYS A 2 -2.21 1.10 25.06
C CYS A 2 -3.09 0.05 24.35
N LYS A 3 -3.25 -1.14 24.93
CA LYS A 3 -4.17 -2.18 24.41
C LYS A 3 -5.62 -1.72 24.31
N SER A 4 -6.08 -0.88 25.23
CA SER A 4 -7.44 -0.34 25.21
C SER A 4 -7.67 0.58 24.02
N TYR A 5 -6.70 1.46 23.72
CA TYR A 5 -6.78 2.34 22.55
C TYR A 5 -6.64 1.57 21.23
N PHE A 6 -5.75 0.57 21.18
CA PHE A 6 -5.63 -0.30 20.02
C PHE A 6 -6.92 -1.08 19.74
N ASN A 7 -7.57 -1.62 20.78
CA ASN A 7 -8.84 -2.35 20.63
C ASN A 7 -10.00 -1.45 20.18
N LEU A 8 -10.00 -0.17 20.53
CA LEU A 8 -10.97 0.81 20.02
C LEU A 8 -10.81 1.06 18.52
N SER A 9 -9.61 0.84 17.97
CA SER A 9 -9.30 1.01 16.56
C SER A 9 -9.61 -0.23 15.68
N THR A 10 -10.22 -1.28 16.23
CA THR A 10 -10.35 -2.61 15.56
C THR A 10 -11.34 -2.66 14.41
N THR A 11 -12.14 -1.64 14.16
CA THR A 11 -13.14 -1.65 13.09
C THR A 11 -12.64 -0.87 11.87
N TYR A 12 -12.29 -1.60 10.82
CA TYR A 12 -11.75 -1.13 9.54
C TYR A 12 -12.47 0.07 8.90
N SER A 13 -13.78 0.24 9.14
CA SER A 13 -14.59 1.17 8.35
C SER A 13 -15.11 2.39 9.11
N ARG A 14 -14.99 2.47 10.43
CA ARG A 14 -15.81 3.44 11.16
C ARG A 14 -15.07 4.61 11.80
N ASP A 15 -13.75 4.53 12.12
CA ASP A 15 -13.14 5.57 12.95
C ASP A 15 -11.70 5.93 12.55
N GLN A 16 -11.57 6.88 11.60
CA GLN A 16 -10.27 7.52 11.33
C GLN A 16 -9.73 8.26 12.57
N GLU A 17 -10.59 8.96 13.31
CA GLU A 17 -10.22 9.69 14.52
C GLU A 17 -9.67 8.75 15.60
N ASN A 18 -10.30 7.59 15.82
CA ASN A 18 -9.82 6.61 16.79
C ASN A 18 -8.48 5.97 16.39
N ASN A 19 -8.27 5.73 15.10
CA ASN A 19 -6.99 5.20 14.60
C ASN A 19 -5.84 6.21 14.75
N GLU A 20 -6.08 7.49 14.47
CA GLU A 20 -5.09 8.53 14.65
C GLU A 20 -4.78 8.79 16.11
N PHE A 21 -5.80 8.81 16.95
CA PHE A 21 -5.62 8.94 18.38
C PHE A 21 -4.86 7.74 18.98
N ALA A 22 -5.18 6.51 18.56
CA ALA A 22 -4.44 5.32 18.97
C ALA A 22 -2.97 5.39 18.53
N PHE A 23 -2.72 5.78 17.27
CA PHE A 23 -1.36 5.96 16.74
C PHE A 23 -0.56 6.97 17.58
N MET A 24 -1.10 8.15 17.84
CA MET A 24 -0.44 9.17 18.65
C MET A 24 -0.13 8.68 20.06
N LYS A 25 -1.05 7.92 20.70
CA LYS A 25 -0.84 7.41 22.06
C LYS A 25 0.21 6.30 22.11
N LEU A 26 0.28 5.44 21.10
CA LEU A 26 1.32 4.41 21.00
C LEU A 26 2.69 5.05 20.74
N GLN A 27 2.77 6.02 19.82
CA GLN A 27 4.00 6.76 19.57
C GLN A 27 4.48 7.49 20.81
N TYR A 28 3.61 8.22 21.48
CA TYR A 28 3.93 8.90 22.75
C TYR A 28 4.49 7.92 23.79
N PHE A 29 3.91 6.71 23.89
CA PHE A 29 4.42 5.71 24.84
C PHE A 29 5.83 5.24 24.50
N ILE A 30 6.15 5.03 23.24
CA ILE A 30 7.50 4.66 22.77
C ILE A 30 8.50 5.76 23.10
N ASP A 31 8.15 7.01 22.83
CA ASP A 31 9.03 8.16 23.03
C ASP A 31 9.30 8.42 24.53
N GLU A 32 8.29 8.31 25.39
CA GLU A 32 8.41 8.58 26.83
C GLU A 32 9.01 7.42 27.62
N PHE A 33 8.82 6.17 27.16
CA PHE A 33 9.25 4.97 27.89
C PHE A 33 10.11 4.00 27.04
N PRO A 34 11.23 4.46 26.46
CA PRO A 34 12.01 3.67 25.49
C PRO A 34 12.62 2.38 26.08
N ASN A 35 12.75 2.30 27.39
CA ASN A 35 13.30 1.11 28.09
C ASN A 35 12.19 0.22 28.69
N SER A 36 10.92 0.44 28.36
CA SER A 36 9.81 -0.38 28.85
C SER A 36 9.85 -1.79 28.24
N THR A 37 9.53 -2.80 29.04
CA THR A 37 9.38 -4.19 28.55
C THR A 37 8.23 -4.34 27.53
N PHE A 38 7.37 -3.34 27.39
CA PHE A 38 6.23 -3.33 26.46
C PHE A 38 6.54 -2.63 25.12
N ILE A 39 7.78 -2.18 24.89
CA ILE A 39 8.14 -1.48 23.65
C ILE A 39 7.85 -2.35 22.43
N ALA A 40 8.38 -3.57 22.38
CA ALA A 40 8.18 -4.48 21.25
C ALA A 40 6.69 -4.70 20.92
N GLU A 41 5.86 -4.92 21.93
CA GLU A 41 4.41 -5.08 21.76
C GLU A 41 3.75 -3.78 21.24
N THR A 42 4.24 -2.62 21.67
CA THR A 42 3.72 -1.32 21.25
C THR A 42 4.10 -1.02 19.80
N GLU A 43 5.33 -1.35 19.40
CA GLU A 43 5.80 -1.24 18.01
C GLU A 43 5.00 -2.15 17.06
N GLU A 44 4.72 -3.39 17.46
CA GLU A 44 3.84 -4.28 16.69
C GLU A 44 2.44 -3.70 16.50
N MET A 45 1.85 -3.13 17.55
CA MET A 45 0.54 -2.46 17.45
C MET A 45 0.60 -1.25 16.52
N LEU A 46 1.67 -0.46 16.59
CA LEU A 46 1.89 0.69 15.73
C LEU A 46 1.99 0.26 14.27
N GLN A 47 2.76 -0.80 13.98
CA GLN A 47 2.89 -1.34 12.63
C GLN A 47 1.55 -1.86 12.10
N LEU A 48 0.74 -2.54 12.92
CA LEU A 48 -0.60 -2.97 12.51
C LEU A 48 -1.54 -1.79 12.18
N LEU A 49 -1.43 -0.66 12.90
CA LEU A 49 -2.19 0.54 12.56
C LEU A 49 -1.71 1.16 11.23
N ARG A 50 -0.39 1.16 10.98
CA ARG A 50 0.18 1.61 9.70
C ARG A 50 -0.30 0.75 8.54
N GLU A 51 -0.29 -0.58 8.69
CA GLU A 51 -0.82 -1.51 7.68
C GLU A 51 -2.29 -1.22 7.35
N ARG A 52 -3.13 -0.98 8.37
CA ARG A 52 -4.55 -0.63 8.17
C ARG A 52 -4.73 0.69 7.43
N LYS A 53 -3.93 1.71 7.79
CA LYS A 53 -3.95 3.01 7.07
C LYS A 53 -3.53 2.83 5.61
N ALA A 54 -2.42 2.13 5.37
CA ALA A 54 -1.94 1.82 4.03
C ALA A 54 -2.99 1.07 3.20
N GLN A 55 -3.63 0.06 3.80
CA GLN A 55 -4.72 -0.68 3.17
C GLN A 55 -5.85 0.24 2.72
N LYS A 56 -6.30 1.13 3.60
CA LYS A 56 -7.39 2.05 3.30
C LYS A 56 -7.04 2.98 2.13
N VAL A 57 -5.84 3.56 2.15
CA VAL A 57 -5.36 4.44 1.08
C VAL A 57 -5.26 3.67 -0.24
N TYR A 58 -4.69 2.46 -0.21
CA TYR A 58 -4.58 1.57 -1.35
C TYR A 58 -5.95 1.20 -1.95
N GLU A 59 -6.91 0.78 -1.10
CA GLU A 59 -8.26 0.44 -1.56
C GLU A 59 -9.03 1.65 -2.12
N THR A 60 -8.74 2.85 -1.61
CA THR A 60 -9.26 4.10 -2.19
C THR A 60 -8.71 4.32 -3.60
N GLY A 61 -7.40 4.13 -3.80
CA GLY A 61 -6.79 4.17 -5.13
C GLY A 61 -7.39 3.15 -6.09
N ARG A 62 -7.63 1.92 -5.62
CA ARG A 62 -8.31 0.88 -6.41
C ARG A 62 -9.75 1.26 -6.78
N LEU A 63 -10.47 1.90 -5.88
CA LEU A 63 -11.82 2.40 -6.17
C LEU A 63 -11.81 3.43 -7.30
N TYR A 64 -10.90 4.42 -7.24
CA TYR A 64 -10.75 5.41 -8.31
C TYR A 64 -10.32 4.78 -9.64
N LEU A 65 -9.45 3.77 -9.59
CA LEU A 65 -9.07 3.00 -10.79
C LEU A 65 -10.31 2.32 -11.44
N LYS A 66 -11.20 1.74 -10.64
CA LYS A 66 -12.46 1.14 -11.11
C LYS A 66 -13.42 2.17 -11.72
N LEU A 67 -13.44 3.37 -11.15
CA LEU A 67 -14.23 4.50 -11.64
C LEU A 67 -13.61 5.14 -12.89
N LYS A 68 -12.42 4.69 -13.33
CA LYS A 68 -11.62 5.27 -14.42
C LYS A 68 -11.15 6.72 -14.14
N GLU A 69 -11.13 7.11 -12.88
CA GLU A 69 -10.58 8.37 -12.40
C GLU A 69 -9.08 8.19 -12.16
N TYR A 70 -8.34 8.09 -13.27
CA TYR A 70 -6.95 7.65 -13.26
C TYR A 70 -6.01 8.61 -12.52
N ASP A 71 -6.22 9.92 -12.65
CA ASP A 71 -5.40 10.93 -12.00
C ASP A 71 -5.57 10.87 -10.47
N SER A 72 -6.78 10.60 -10.01
CA SER A 72 -7.04 10.40 -8.58
C SER A 72 -6.43 9.09 -8.09
N ALA A 73 -6.54 8.00 -8.86
CA ALA A 73 -5.99 6.70 -8.48
C ALA A 73 -4.48 6.77 -8.25
N ILE A 74 -3.74 7.43 -9.15
CA ILE A 74 -2.28 7.54 -9.07
C ILE A 74 -1.82 8.32 -7.83
N ILE A 75 -2.57 9.34 -7.41
CA ILE A 75 -2.28 10.12 -6.19
C ILE A 75 -2.31 9.21 -4.96
N TYR A 76 -3.35 8.36 -4.82
CA TYR A 76 -3.48 7.44 -3.69
C TYR A 76 -2.40 6.34 -3.71
N PHE A 77 -2.05 5.80 -4.88
CA PHE A 77 -0.98 4.81 -4.95
C PHE A 77 0.39 5.41 -4.62
N ASN A 78 0.67 6.63 -5.07
CA ASN A 78 1.89 7.35 -4.69
C ASN A 78 1.93 7.64 -3.19
N ASP A 79 0.80 8.04 -2.58
CA ASP A 79 0.72 8.23 -1.13
C ASP A 79 1.09 6.94 -0.36
N VAL A 80 0.64 5.77 -0.84
CA VAL A 80 1.05 4.49 -0.23
C VAL A 80 2.55 4.25 -0.38
N VAL A 81 3.12 4.48 -1.56
CA VAL A 81 4.55 4.24 -1.82
C VAL A 81 5.45 5.18 -1.02
N GLU A 82 5.02 6.43 -0.82
CA GLU A 82 5.82 7.46 -0.15
C GLU A 82 5.68 7.41 1.38
N ASN A 83 4.45 7.28 1.89
CA ASN A 83 4.16 7.41 3.31
C ASN A 83 4.02 6.08 4.06
N TYR A 84 3.81 4.97 3.34
CA TYR A 84 3.63 3.62 3.89
C TYR A 84 4.55 2.59 3.24
N TYR A 85 5.77 3.01 2.92
CA TYR A 85 6.77 2.20 2.20
C TYR A 85 7.17 0.91 2.93
N ASP A 86 6.99 0.86 4.24
CA ASP A 86 7.27 -0.23 5.17
C ASP A 86 6.10 -1.22 5.34
N THR A 87 5.05 -1.09 4.53
CA THR A 87 3.87 -1.96 4.55
C THR A 87 3.81 -2.86 3.31
N GLN A 88 3.10 -3.99 3.44
CA GLN A 88 2.86 -4.89 2.30
C GLN A 88 2.09 -4.22 1.14
N PHE A 89 1.40 -3.12 1.40
CA PHE A 89 0.64 -2.39 0.38
C PHE A 89 1.54 -1.53 -0.52
N SER A 90 2.76 -1.22 -0.09
CA SER A 90 3.74 -0.46 -0.85
C SER A 90 4.07 -1.14 -2.18
N ASP A 91 4.38 -2.45 -2.15
CA ASP A 91 4.69 -3.20 -3.36
C ASP A 91 3.46 -3.36 -4.26
N LYS A 92 2.29 -3.60 -3.69
CA LYS A 92 1.02 -3.64 -4.44
C LYS A 92 0.71 -2.31 -5.12
N ALA A 93 1.02 -1.19 -4.45
CA ALA A 93 0.84 0.14 -5.03
C ALA A 93 1.81 0.38 -6.20
N ARG A 94 3.09 -0.05 -6.07
CA ARG A 94 4.07 0.02 -7.19
C ARG A 94 3.58 -0.75 -8.42
N VAL A 95 3.10 -1.97 -8.24
CA VAL A 95 2.49 -2.75 -9.33
C VAL A 95 1.30 -2.03 -9.95
N SER A 96 0.43 -1.44 -9.12
CA SER A 96 -0.73 -0.69 -9.60
C SER A 96 -0.35 0.54 -10.42
N ILE A 97 0.75 1.23 -10.06
CA ILE A 97 1.29 2.37 -10.82
C ILE A 97 1.84 1.91 -12.18
N ILE A 98 2.61 0.82 -12.21
CA ILE A 98 3.11 0.23 -13.47
C ILE A 98 1.91 -0.13 -14.36
N PHE A 99 0.93 -0.82 -13.80
CA PHE A 99 -0.28 -1.19 -14.52
C PHE A 99 -1.07 0.02 -15.05
N PHE A 100 -1.14 1.09 -14.28
CA PHE A 100 -1.75 2.36 -14.69
C PHE A 100 -1.08 2.95 -15.93
N TYR A 101 0.28 2.99 -15.96
CA TYR A 101 1.00 3.46 -17.15
C TYR A 101 0.73 2.57 -18.36
N MET A 102 0.70 1.25 -18.18
CA MET A 102 0.39 0.30 -19.26
C MET A 102 -1.03 0.47 -19.80
N LEU A 103 -2.03 0.78 -18.94
CA LEU A 103 -3.41 1.09 -19.37
C LEU A 103 -3.52 2.35 -20.22
N GLN A 104 -2.57 3.28 -20.09
CA GLN A 104 -2.51 4.52 -20.87
C GLN A 104 -1.58 4.41 -22.08
N ASP A 105 -1.12 3.21 -22.43
CA ASP A 105 -0.14 2.98 -23.50
C ASP A 105 1.21 3.72 -23.29
N LYS A 106 1.52 4.11 -22.04
CA LYS A 106 2.75 4.76 -21.60
C LYS A 106 3.82 3.77 -21.20
N THR A 107 4.19 2.87 -22.11
CA THR A 107 5.12 1.76 -21.81
C THR A 107 6.50 2.26 -21.36
N ASP A 108 7.00 3.36 -21.89
CA ASP A 108 8.31 3.89 -21.50
C ASP A 108 8.29 4.47 -20.09
N ASP A 109 7.19 5.13 -19.69
CA ASP A 109 7.01 5.61 -18.31
C ASP A 109 6.90 4.44 -17.33
N ALA A 110 6.22 3.37 -17.70
CA ALA A 110 6.12 2.14 -16.91
C ALA A 110 7.50 1.51 -16.67
N LYS A 111 8.32 1.37 -17.72
CA LYS A 111 9.69 0.84 -17.64
C LYS A 111 10.56 1.70 -16.75
N LYS A 112 10.56 3.01 -16.99
CA LYS A 112 11.34 3.97 -16.19
C LYS A 112 10.93 3.94 -14.72
N TYR A 113 9.64 3.83 -14.43
CA TYR A 113 9.15 3.71 -13.05
C TYR A 113 9.63 2.42 -12.40
N TYR A 114 9.59 1.30 -13.11
CA TYR A 114 10.09 0.01 -12.63
C TYR A 114 11.60 0.08 -12.33
N GLU A 115 12.43 0.56 -13.26
CA GLU A 115 13.88 0.68 -13.09
C GLU A 115 14.28 1.49 -11.85
N ILE A 116 13.55 2.58 -11.57
CA ILE A 116 13.79 3.43 -10.37
C ILE A 116 13.40 2.72 -9.07
N ASN A 117 12.43 1.80 -9.13
CA ASN A 117 11.82 1.20 -7.95
C ASN A 117 12.10 -0.31 -7.79
N GLU A 118 12.79 -0.97 -8.73
CA GLU A 118 13.01 -2.43 -8.70
C GLU A 118 13.69 -2.93 -7.42
N ASN A 119 14.62 -2.15 -6.86
CA ASN A 119 15.34 -2.47 -5.62
C ASN A 119 14.55 -2.13 -4.35
N LYS A 120 13.36 -1.53 -4.47
CA LYS A 120 12.50 -1.16 -3.36
C LYS A 120 11.37 -2.16 -3.11
N PHE A 121 11.21 -3.16 -3.98
CA PHE A 121 10.30 -4.26 -3.75
C PHE A 121 10.79 -5.12 -2.60
N GLN A 122 9.92 -5.43 -1.66
CA GLN A 122 10.19 -6.27 -0.50
C GLN A 122 9.75 -7.72 -0.73
N ASP A 123 8.76 -7.94 -1.60
CA ASP A 123 8.21 -9.24 -1.97
C ASP A 123 8.58 -9.60 -3.42
N ASP A 124 9.43 -10.62 -3.58
CA ASP A 124 9.87 -11.11 -4.89
C ASP A 124 8.70 -11.62 -5.77
N SER A 125 7.64 -12.13 -5.17
CA SER A 125 6.44 -12.57 -5.90
C SER A 125 5.70 -11.39 -6.52
N ILE A 126 5.58 -10.30 -5.79
CA ILE A 126 4.94 -9.06 -6.26
C ILE A 126 5.85 -8.37 -7.29
N LYS A 127 7.18 -8.40 -7.09
CA LYS A 127 8.14 -7.92 -8.09
C LYS A 127 8.00 -8.64 -9.42
N LYS A 128 7.90 -9.98 -9.41
CA LYS A 128 7.66 -10.77 -10.62
C LYS A 128 6.34 -10.42 -11.29
N GLU A 129 5.30 -10.13 -10.53
CA GLU A 129 4.03 -9.67 -11.09
C GLU A 129 4.18 -8.34 -11.84
N ALA A 130 4.99 -7.40 -11.32
CA ALA A 130 5.31 -6.15 -12.00
C ALA A 130 6.03 -6.40 -13.33
N GLU A 131 7.02 -7.31 -13.33
CA GLU A 131 7.78 -7.72 -14.53
C GLU A 131 6.86 -8.36 -15.58
N GLU A 132 6.00 -9.26 -15.17
CA GLU A 132 5.03 -9.90 -16.06
C GLU A 132 4.09 -8.87 -16.72
N ILE A 133 3.59 -7.90 -15.95
CA ILE A 133 2.76 -6.81 -16.49
C ILE A 133 3.59 -6.00 -17.51
N LEU A 134 4.82 -5.65 -17.18
CA LEU A 134 5.65 -4.80 -18.00
C LEU A 134 6.05 -5.44 -19.34
N PHE A 135 6.44 -6.72 -19.31
CA PHE A 135 7.02 -7.41 -20.49
C PHE A 135 5.99 -8.19 -21.29
N HIS A 136 4.88 -8.63 -20.70
CA HIS A 136 3.89 -9.49 -21.32
C HIS A 136 2.50 -8.89 -21.49
N TYR A 137 2.34 -7.59 -21.21
CA TYR A 137 1.04 -6.90 -21.32
C TYR A 137 0.44 -7.03 -22.73
N ASN A 138 1.26 -6.93 -23.77
CA ASN A 138 0.83 -7.01 -25.18
C ASN A 138 0.70 -8.45 -25.71
N ASP A 139 1.36 -9.42 -25.10
CA ASP A 139 1.32 -10.82 -25.54
C ASP A 139 0.04 -11.56 -25.12
N ALA A 140 -0.96 -10.79 -24.70
CA ALA A 140 -2.35 -11.20 -24.55
C ALA A 140 -2.60 -12.67 -24.13
N SER A 141 -1.76 -13.23 -23.27
CA SER A 141 -2.15 -14.46 -22.60
C SER A 141 -3.39 -14.12 -21.76
N SER A 142 -4.44 -14.94 -21.89
CA SER A 142 -5.73 -14.72 -21.22
C SER A 142 -5.58 -14.57 -19.69
N TRP A 143 -4.44 -15.01 -19.16
CA TRP A 143 -4.07 -14.96 -17.76
C TRP A 143 -3.74 -13.54 -17.26
N ILE A 144 -2.93 -12.77 -18.00
CA ILE A 144 -2.62 -11.37 -17.64
C ILE A 144 -3.91 -10.53 -17.71
N LYS A 145 -4.74 -10.73 -18.75
CA LYS A 145 -6.04 -10.06 -18.84
C LYS A 145 -7.00 -10.44 -17.72
N ASN A 146 -6.93 -11.66 -17.19
CA ASN A 146 -7.75 -12.10 -16.06
C ASN A 146 -7.21 -11.59 -14.73
N LYS A 147 -5.89 -11.55 -14.54
CA LYS A 147 -5.25 -10.94 -13.36
C LYS A 147 -5.51 -9.43 -13.33
N ILE A 148 -5.42 -8.77 -14.48
CA ILE A 148 -5.81 -7.37 -14.68
C ILE A 148 -7.30 -7.14 -14.35
N ARG A 149 -8.18 -8.11 -14.57
CA ARG A 149 -9.58 -8.04 -14.12
C ARG A 149 -9.74 -8.07 -12.60
N LEU A 150 -8.79 -8.61 -11.86
CA LEU A 150 -8.80 -8.55 -10.39
C LEU A 150 -8.49 -7.14 -9.87
N TYR A 151 -7.86 -6.30 -10.69
CA TYR A 151 -7.66 -4.88 -10.40
C TYR A 151 -8.75 -3.99 -11.04
N LYS A 152 -9.60 -4.56 -11.88
CA LYS A 152 -10.84 -3.95 -12.38
C LYS A 152 -11.97 -4.24 -11.41
#